data_b450f6938b8c86400244c6b6af8cedeb
#
_entry.id   b450f6938b8c86400244c6b6af8cedeb
#
_cell.length_a   1.000
_cell.length_b   1.000
_cell.length_c   1.000
_cell.angle_alpha   90.00
_cell.angle_beta   90.00
_cell.angle_gamma   90.00
#
_symmetry.space_group_name_H-M   'P 1'
#
loop_
_entity.id
_entity.type
_entity.pdbx_description
1 polymer ?
#
loop_
_entity_poly.entity_id
_entity_poly.type
_entity_poly.pdbx_seq_one_letter_code
_entity_poly.pdbx_strand_id
1 'polypeptide(L)'
;MEWHCCEFEHLSAVDLYAILRARNAVLVVEDAHTHLDIDGKDAGALHVYATQRQGDAAEVAAYARILPGDDIDPDVVIDKVLTSEACRDDDTLEHLLERALTAAHAAWPDAALRTHVPAARQAFYKQFGFRKAYGPFLHQGAPFVGMIRPAQRAAGALRQLLSRAVSAQRDRNEEARADGRAHGRLAADSGANR
;
A
#
# COMPACT_ATOMS: atom_id res chain seq x y z
N MET A 1 -8.34 -14.25 18.09
CA MET A 1 -7.25 -13.40 17.61
C MET A 1 -7.57 -11.96 17.99
N GLU A 2 -6.66 -11.24 18.63
CA GLU A 2 -6.81 -9.86 19.06
C GLU A 2 -5.80 -8.99 18.29
N TRP A 3 -6.27 -7.89 17.68
CA TRP A 3 -5.45 -7.01 16.83
C TRP A 3 -5.05 -5.74 17.56
N HIS A 4 -3.80 -5.34 17.39
CA HIS A 4 -3.21 -4.16 18.01
C HIS A 4 -2.52 -3.30 16.95
N CYS A 5 -2.53 -1.97 17.18
CA CYS A 5 -1.76 -1.00 16.43
C CYS A 5 -1.29 0.08 17.39
N CYS A 6 0.00 0.24 17.57
CA CYS A 6 0.55 1.22 18.50
C CYS A 6 1.98 1.64 18.11
N GLU A 7 2.41 2.77 18.64
CA GLU A 7 3.79 3.23 18.61
C GLU A 7 4.65 2.43 19.59
N PHE A 8 5.96 2.44 19.37
CA PHE A 8 6.92 1.68 20.16
C PHE A 8 6.83 1.96 21.69
N GLU A 9 6.66 3.21 22.08
CA GLU A 9 6.58 3.61 23.49
C GLU A 9 5.32 3.11 24.21
N HIS A 10 4.30 2.68 23.45
CA HIS A 10 3.08 2.09 23.98
C HIS A 10 3.12 0.56 24.02
N LEU A 11 4.20 -0.06 23.51
CA LEU A 11 4.39 -1.50 23.64
C LEU A 11 4.79 -1.85 25.08
N SER A 12 4.14 -2.84 25.64
CA SER A 12 4.65 -3.44 26.88
C SER A 12 5.95 -4.21 26.59
N ALA A 13 6.79 -4.40 27.61
CA ALA A 13 7.98 -5.23 27.46
C ALA A 13 7.64 -6.67 27.05
N VAL A 14 6.47 -7.17 27.45
CA VAL A 14 5.98 -8.52 27.10
C VAL A 14 5.61 -8.57 25.62
N ASP A 15 4.87 -7.57 25.11
CA ASP A 15 4.49 -7.51 23.71
C ASP A 15 5.71 -7.33 22.82
N LEU A 16 6.62 -6.43 23.19
CA LEU A 16 7.87 -6.23 22.45
C LEU A 16 8.67 -7.53 22.37
N TYR A 17 8.82 -8.23 23.49
CA TYR A 17 9.53 -9.52 23.49
C TYR A 17 8.83 -10.57 22.62
N ALA A 18 7.50 -10.65 22.67
CA ALA A 18 6.72 -11.57 21.85
C ALA A 18 6.86 -11.25 20.35
N ILE A 19 6.83 -9.96 19.97
CA ILE A 19 7.06 -9.49 18.60
C ILE A 19 8.47 -9.88 18.12
N LEU A 20 9.50 -9.56 18.90
CA LEU A 20 10.88 -9.88 18.53
C LEU A 20 11.11 -11.39 18.42
N ARG A 21 10.48 -12.19 19.31
CA ARG A 21 10.51 -13.65 19.23
C ARG A 21 9.90 -14.17 17.93
N ALA A 22 8.72 -13.65 17.56
CA ALA A 22 8.04 -14.04 16.32
C ALA A 22 8.85 -13.64 15.07
N ARG A 23 9.41 -12.42 15.03
CA ARG A 23 10.29 -11.95 13.97
C ARG A 23 11.54 -12.83 13.84
N ASN A 24 12.17 -13.15 14.95
CA ASN A 24 13.34 -14.03 14.94
C ASN A 24 12.98 -15.44 14.42
N ALA A 25 11.87 -16.02 14.89
CA ALA A 25 11.44 -17.35 14.45
C ALA A 25 11.19 -17.40 12.93
N VAL A 26 10.41 -16.45 12.40
CA VAL A 26 10.01 -16.46 10.99
C VAL A 26 11.09 -15.87 10.09
N LEU A 27 11.51 -14.61 10.32
CA LEU A 27 12.37 -13.89 9.39
C LEU A 27 13.84 -14.33 9.46
N VAL A 28 14.32 -14.78 10.63
CA VAL A 28 15.72 -15.15 10.81
C VAL A 28 15.91 -16.65 10.67
N VAL A 29 15.11 -17.45 11.36
CA VAL A 29 15.29 -18.91 11.41
C VAL A 29 14.66 -19.59 10.20
N GLU A 30 13.37 -19.38 9.94
CA GLU A 30 12.67 -20.07 8.84
C GLU A 30 13.07 -19.53 7.46
N ASP A 31 13.05 -18.21 7.28
CA ASP A 31 13.42 -17.57 6.01
C ASP A 31 14.94 -17.56 5.79
N ALA A 32 15.72 -18.06 6.77
CA ALA A 32 17.18 -18.08 6.75
C ALA A 32 17.81 -16.70 6.46
N HIS A 33 17.20 -15.65 6.93
CA HIS A 33 17.68 -14.28 6.74
C HIS A 33 18.87 -14.00 7.68
N THR A 34 20.07 -13.92 7.15
CA THR A 34 21.33 -13.71 7.90
C THR A 34 21.65 -12.23 8.16
N HIS A 35 20.68 -11.34 8.10
CA HIS A 35 20.87 -9.91 8.39
C HIS A 35 20.36 -9.55 9.79
N LEU A 36 20.79 -8.37 10.26
CA LEU A 36 20.34 -7.84 11.53
C LEU A 36 18.84 -7.51 11.47
N ASP A 37 18.01 -8.34 12.09
CA ASP A 37 16.56 -8.10 12.11
C ASP A 37 16.19 -6.94 13.04
N ILE A 38 16.81 -6.85 14.21
CA ILE A 38 16.66 -5.73 15.16
C ILE A 38 17.59 -4.61 14.71
N ASP A 39 17.12 -3.79 13.75
CA ASP A 39 17.90 -2.80 12.98
C ASP A 39 17.92 -1.39 13.59
N GLY A 40 17.37 -1.23 14.80
CA GLY A 40 17.30 0.04 15.51
C GLY A 40 16.18 0.98 15.04
N LYS A 41 15.34 0.58 14.07
CA LYS A 41 14.27 1.42 13.53
C LYS A 41 12.92 1.24 14.23
N ASP A 42 12.83 0.27 15.11
CA ASP A 42 11.58 -0.09 15.78
C ASP A 42 11.02 1.08 16.62
N ALA A 43 11.91 1.88 17.25
CA ALA A 43 11.52 3.01 18.09
C ALA A 43 10.75 4.12 17.36
N GLY A 44 10.94 4.28 16.03
CA GLY A 44 10.25 5.27 15.23
C GLY A 44 9.09 4.71 14.39
N ALA A 45 8.68 3.47 14.66
CA ALA A 45 7.71 2.76 13.84
C ALA A 45 6.32 2.69 14.49
N LEU A 46 5.29 2.48 13.64
CA LEU A 46 4.04 1.88 14.08
C LEU A 46 4.13 0.35 13.97
N HIS A 47 3.64 -0.32 15.00
CA HIS A 47 3.59 -1.78 15.11
C HIS A 47 2.16 -2.25 14.97
N VAL A 48 1.88 -3.04 13.93
CA VAL A 48 0.58 -3.69 13.73
C VAL A 48 0.78 -5.18 13.95
N TYR A 49 0.05 -5.75 14.91
CA TYR A 49 0.20 -7.16 15.23
C TYR A 49 -1.09 -7.78 15.73
N ALA A 50 -1.16 -9.09 15.62
CA ALA A 50 -2.23 -9.89 16.19
C ALA A 50 -1.66 -10.86 17.21
N THR A 51 -2.37 -11.01 18.33
CA THR A 51 -2.09 -12.04 19.32
C THR A 51 -3.16 -13.11 19.31
N GLN A 52 -2.75 -14.34 19.54
CA GLN A 52 -3.65 -15.46 19.81
C GLN A 52 -3.18 -16.21 21.06
N ARG A 53 -4.13 -16.80 21.77
CA ARG A 53 -3.80 -17.66 22.90
C ARG A 53 -3.42 -19.05 22.43
N GLN A 54 -2.25 -19.51 22.86
CA GLN A 54 -1.82 -20.89 22.71
C GLN A 54 -1.49 -21.43 24.11
N GLY A 55 -2.45 -22.17 24.70
CA GLY A 55 -2.39 -22.52 26.14
C GLY A 55 -2.48 -21.28 27.03
N ASP A 56 -1.54 -21.14 27.95
CA ASP A 56 -1.48 -20.02 28.90
C ASP A 56 -0.72 -18.79 28.37
N ALA A 57 -0.04 -18.90 27.20
CA ALA A 57 0.76 -17.83 26.61
C ALA A 57 0.03 -17.14 25.46
N ALA A 58 0.18 -15.82 25.37
CA ALA A 58 -0.18 -15.07 24.18
C ALA A 58 1.00 -15.12 23.18
N GLU A 59 0.73 -15.54 21.96
CA GLU A 59 1.71 -15.57 20.88
C GLU A 59 1.33 -14.61 19.76
N VAL A 60 2.34 -14.04 19.11
CA VAL A 60 2.12 -13.18 17.94
C VAL A 60 1.81 -14.06 16.73
N ALA A 61 0.58 -13.96 16.25
CA ALA A 61 0.08 -14.68 15.09
C ALA A 61 0.42 -13.98 13.76
N ALA A 62 0.49 -12.64 13.78
CA ALA A 62 0.84 -11.82 12.63
C ALA A 62 1.51 -10.51 13.08
N TYR A 63 2.41 -9.98 12.26
CA TYR A 63 3.09 -8.73 12.54
C TYR A 63 3.47 -8.00 11.26
N ALA A 64 3.38 -6.68 11.28
CA ALA A 64 3.94 -5.77 10.30
C ALA A 64 4.50 -4.52 10.99
N ARG A 65 5.62 -4.00 10.47
CA ARG A 65 6.20 -2.74 10.88
C ARG A 65 5.94 -1.67 9.83
N ILE A 66 5.57 -0.46 10.26
CA ILE A 66 5.35 0.69 9.39
C ILE A 66 6.32 1.78 9.81
N LEU A 67 7.22 2.16 8.91
CA LEU A 67 8.21 3.20 9.11
C LEU A 67 7.78 4.47 8.39
N PRO A 68 7.87 5.65 9.03
CA PRO A 68 7.67 6.92 8.35
C PRO A 68 8.71 7.12 7.26
N GLY A 69 8.37 7.92 6.24
CA GLY A 69 9.35 8.47 5.34
C GLY A 69 10.22 9.52 6.03
N ASP A 70 11.30 9.90 5.38
CA ASP A 70 12.18 10.98 5.80
C ASP A 70 12.31 12.07 4.72
N ASP A 71 13.17 13.06 4.93
CA ASP A 71 13.37 14.17 3.98
C ASP A 71 13.97 13.72 2.63
N ILE A 72 14.65 12.59 2.60
CA ILE A 72 15.30 12.04 1.39
C ILE A 72 14.33 11.09 0.67
N ASP A 73 13.62 10.31 1.44
CA ASP A 73 12.69 9.28 0.97
C ASP A 73 11.34 9.44 1.69
N PRO A 74 10.42 10.23 1.13
CA PRO A 74 9.16 10.59 1.80
C PRO A 74 8.14 9.44 1.82
N ASP A 75 8.43 8.33 1.15
CA ASP A 75 7.51 7.20 1.13
C ASP A 75 7.54 6.42 2.45
N VAL A 76 6.37 6.08 2.94
CA VAL A 76 6.20 5.21 4.11
C VAL A 76 6.52 3.76 3.74
N VAL A 77 7.28 3.08 4.56
CA VAL A 77 7.71 1.69 4.30
C VAL A 77 6.94 0.72 5.20
N ILE A 78 6.31 -0.28 4.59
CA ILE A 78 5.76 -1.44 5.30
C ILE A 78 6.75 -2.59 5.13
N ASP A 79 7.35 -3.04 6.24
CA ASP A 79 8.31 -4.13 6.26
C ASP A 79 8.05 -5.13 7.40
N LYS A 80 8.92 -6.11 7.56
CA LYS A 80 8.83 -7.16 8.60
C LYS A 80 7.47 -7.85 8.64
N VAL A 81 6.82 -7.99 7.48
CA VAL A 81 5.49 -8.62 7.36
C VAL A 81 5.63 -10.12 7.52
N LEU A 82 4.97 -10.67 8.52
CA LEU A 82 4.96 -12.11 8.80
C LEU A 82 3.62 -12.60 9.35
N THR A 83 3.41 -13.90 9.19
CA THR A 83 2.39 -14.67 9.91
C THR A 83 3.05 -15.88 10.54
N SER A 84 2.55 -16.32 11.70
CA SER A 84 2.99 -17.59 12.32
C SER A 84 2.63 -18.76 11.41
N GLU A 85 3.31 -19.89 11.58
CA GLU A 85 3.05 -21.11 10.79
C GLU A 85 1.56 -21.52 10.84
N ALA A 86 0.93 -21.41 12.01
CA ALA A 86 -0.48 -21.78 12.20
C ALA A 86 -1.48 -20.89 11.43
N CYS A 87 -1.04 -19.70 10.96
CA CYS A 87 -1.88 -18.70 10.31
C CYS A 87 -1.46 -18.42 8.85
N ARG A 88 -0.75 -19.35 8.18
CA ARG A 88 -0.26 -19.13 6.81
C ARG A 88 -1.29 -19.42 5.73
N ASP A 89 -2.19 -20.37 6.02
CA ASP A 89 -3.15 -20.90 5.06
C ASP A 89 -4.55 -20.32 5.25
N ASP A 90 -4.68 -19.31 6.13
CA ASP A 90 -5.90 -18.57 6.37
C ASP A 90 -5.80 -17.10 5.88
N ASP A 91 -6.81 -16.29 6.14
CA ASP A 91 -6.90 -14.88 5.74
C ASP A 91 -6.15 -13.90 6.67
N THR A 92 -5.35 -14.43 7.60
CA THR A 92 -4.62 -13.59 8.60
C THR A 92 -3.66 -12.59 7.94
N LEU A 93 -2.94 -12.99 6.89
CA LEU A 93 -2.05 -12.08 6.16
C LEU A 93 -2.82 -10.96 5.44
N GLU A 94 -4.00 -11.27 4.90
CA GLU A 94 -4.90 -10.31 4.28
C GLU A 94 -5.36 -9.27 5.30
N HIS A 95 -5.89 -9.72 6.43
CA HIS A 95 -6.31 -8.87 7.53
C HIS A 95 -5.16 -8.03 8.11
N LEU A 96 -3.94 -8.58 8.19
CA LEU A 96 -2.75 -7.83 8.61
C LEU A 96 -2.47 -6.66 7.67
N LEU A 97 -2.46 -6.91 6.35
CA LEU A 97 -2.18 -5.87 5.37
C LEU A 97 -3.27 -4.81 5.33
N GLU A 98 -4.55 -5.17 5.43
CA GLU A 98 -5.65 -4.21 5.50
C GLU A 98 -5.48 -3.26 6.69
N ARG A 99 -5.13 -3.80 7.88
CA ARG A 99 -4.89 -3.01 9.09
C ARG A 99 -3.64 -2.15 8.97
N ALA A 100 -2.55 -2.69 8.43
CA ALA A 100 -1.33 -1.93 8.20
C ALA A 100 -1.57 -0.76 7.23
N LEU A 101 -2.32 -0.97 6.16
CA LEU A 101 -2.70 0.07 5.21
C LEU A 101 -3.60 1.13 5.84
N THR A 102 -4.55 0.72 6.67
CA THR A 102 -5.43 1.62 7.41
C THR A 102 -4.64 2.49 8.38
N ALA A 103 -3.74 1.89 9.15
CA ALA A 103 -2.88 2.59 10.10
C ALA A 103 -1.92 3.57 9.38
N ALA A 104 -1.26 3.11 8.30
CA ALA A 104 -0.39 3.95 7.50
C ALA A 104 -1.13 5.16 6.90
N HIS A 105 -2.33 4.94 6.38
CA HIS A 105 -3.14 6.02 5.82
C HIS A 105 -3.64 7.01 6.88
N ALA A 106 -3.96 6.54 8.07
CA ALA A 106 -4.37 7.39 9.18
C ALA A 106 -3.21 8.28 9.67
N ALA A 107 -1.99 7.72 9.77
CA ALA A 107 -0.81 8.45 10.24
C ALA A 107 -0.19 9.34 9.14
N TRP A 108 -0.18 8.88 7.88
CA TRP A 108 0.45 9.57 6.74
C TRP A 108 -0.46 9.57 5.50
N PRO A 109 -1.55 10.35 5.49
CA PRO A 109 -2.60 10.28 4.45
C PRO A 109 -2.11 10.65 3.05
N ASP A 110 -1.07 11.46 2.94
CA ASP A 110 -0.54 11.97 1.68
C ASP A 110 0.72 11.23 1.20
N ALA A 111 1.20 10.22 1.96
CA ALA A 111 2.39 9.45 1.60
C ALA A 111 2.06 8.28 0.67
N ALA A 112 2.96 7.98 -0.25
CA ALA A 112 2.96 6.70 -0.93
C ALA A 112 3.51 5.61 0.01
N LEU A 113 3.11 4.36 -0.21
CA LEU A 113 3.56 3.24 0.60
C LEU A 113 4.48 2.35 -0.23
N ARG A 114 5.61 1.96 0.33
CA ARG A 114 6.55 1.02 -0.27
C ARG A 114 6.69 -0.26 0.54
N THR A 115 6.99 -1.32 -0.17
CA THR A 115 7.35 -2.60 0.44
C THR A 115 8.25 -3.40 -0.48
N HIS A 116 9.05 -4.30 0.09
CA HIS A 116 9.80 -5.31 -0.65
C HIS A 116 9.18 -6.68 -0.36
N VAL A 117 8.86 -7.40 -1.41
CA VAL A 117 8.18 -8.68 -1.27
C VAL A 117 8.84 -9.77 -2.13
N PRO A 118 8.80 -11.04 -1.72
CA PRO A 118 9.16 -12.12 -2.61
C PRO A 118 8.41 -12.02 -3.94
N ALA A 119 9.10 -12.22 -5.05
CA ALA A 119 8.50 -12.08 -6.39
C ALA A 119 7.26 -12.97 -6.58
N ALA A 120 7.22 -14.13 -5.92
CA ALA A 120 6.07 -15.04 -5.92
C ALA A 120 4.82 -14.44 -5.25
N ARG A 121 4.97 -13.50 -4.30
CA ARG A 121 3.86 -12.83 -3.61
C ARG A 121 3.37 -11.55 -4.31
N GLN A 122 3.98 -11.14 -5.42
CA GLN A 122 3.63 -9.92 -6.13
C GLN A 122 2.13 -9.84 -6.48
N ALA A 123 1.53 -10.94 -6.92
CA ALA A 123 0.11 -10.98 -7.30
C ALA A 123 -0.82 -10.69 -6.10
N PHE A 124 -0.47 -11.20 -4.93
CA PHE A 124 -1.19 -10.95 -3.69
C PHE A 124 -1.17 -9.46 -3.30
N TYR A 125 -0.01 -8.82 -3.31
CA TYR A 125 0.09 -7.39 -2.97
C TYR A 125 -0.61 -6.46 -3.99
N LYS A 126 -0.75 -6.89 -5.25
CA LYS A 126 -1.52 -6.12 -6.25
C LYS A 126 -3.00 -5.96 -5.87
N GLN A 127 -3.60 -6.90 -5.17
CA GLN A 127 -4.99 -6.82 -4.70
C GLN A 127 -5.20 -5.66 -3.73
N PHE A 128 -4.15 -5.26 -3.01
CA PHE A 128 -4.13 -4.12 -2.09
C PHE A 128 -3.71 -2.78 -2.75
N GLY A 129 -3.67 -2.73 -4.11
CA GLY A 129 -3.35 -1.52 -4.85
C GLY A 129 -1.85 -1.24 -5.00
N PHE A 130 -0.98 -2.17 -4.60
CA PHE A 130 0.43 -2.07 -4.90
C PHE A 130 0.72 -2.40 -6.37
N ARG A 131 1.71 -1.72 -6.94
CA ARG A 131 2.26 -2.01 -8.26
C ARG A 131 3.75 -2.20 -8.17
N LYS A 132 4.32 -3.02 -9.05
CA LYS A 132 5.76 -3.19 -9.13
C LYS A 132 6.42 -1.86 -9.51
N ALA A 133 7.39 -1.43 -8.73
CA ALA A 133 8.20 -0.25 -8.99
C ALA A 133 9.53 -0.62 -9.64
N TYR A 134 10.21 -1.66 -9.13
CA TYR A 134 11.48 -2.14 -9.65
C TYR A 134 11.75 -3.62 -9.32
N GLY A 135 12.84 -4.14 -9.83
CA GLY A 135 13.26 -5.54 -9.66
C GLY A 135 12.82 -6.44 -10.81
N PRO A 136 13.06 -7.75 -10.76
CA PRO A 136 13.50 -8.47 -9.55
C PRO A 136 14.93 -8.15 -9.17
N PHE A 137 15.25 -8.26 -7.88
CA PHE A 137 16.59 -8.23 -7.32
C PHE A 137 16.77 -9.40 -6.35
N LEU A 138 18.00 -9.82 -6.15
CA LEU A 138 18.28 -10.88 -5.19
C LEU A 138 18.38 -10.27 -3.77
N HIS A 139 17.56 -10.79 -2.89
CA HIS A 139 17.65 -10.55 -1.47
C HIS A 139 17.91 -11.90 -0.80
N GLN A 140 19.12 -12.08 -0.30
CA GLN A 140 19.59 -13.32 0.33
C GLN A 140 19.36 -14.60 -0.52
N GLY A 141 19.64 -14.48 -1.83
CA GLY A 141 19.48 -15.59 -2.76
C GLY A 141 18.07 -15.81 -3.31
N ALA A 142 17.05 -15.17 -2.74
CA ALA A 142 15.70 -15.23 -3.24
C ALA A 142 15.33 -14.01 -4.11
N PRO A 143 14.49 -14.15 -5.15
CA PRO A 143 14.06 -13.04 -5.97
C PRO A 143 12.98 -12.20 -5.25
N PHE A 144 13.25 -10.91 -5.09
CA PHE A 144 12.34 -9.91 -4.52
C PHE A 144 12.00 -8.83 -5.54
N VAL A 145 10.88 -8.14 -5.33
CA VAL A 145 10.46 -6.97 -6.08
C VAL A 145 10.15 -5.82 -5.12
N GLY A 146 10.52 -4.60 -5.52
CA GLY A 146 10.04 -3.38 -4.88
C GLY A 146 8.65 -3.04 -5.40
N MET A 147 7.72 -2.82 -4.49
CA MET A 147 6.35 -2.45 -4.82
C MET A 147 5.99 -1.10 -4.19
N ILE A 148 5.16 -0.32 -4.88
CA ILE A 148 4.66 0.98 -4.44
C ILE A 148 3.15 1.04 -4.55
N ARG A 149 2.50 1.60 -3.55
CA ARG A 149 1.09 1.99 -3.56
C ARG A 149 1.04 3.52 -3.50
N PRO A 150 0.55 4.18 -4.56
CA PRO A 150 0.49 5.65 -4.60
C PRO A 150 -0.39 6.23 -3.50
N ALA A 151 -0.09 7.44 -3.06
CA ALA A 151 -0.94 8.19 -2.14
C ALA A 151 -2.38 8.32 -2.69
N GLN A 152 -3.38 8.13 -1.83
CA GLN A 152 -4.78 8.13 -2.28
C GLN A 152 -5.25 9.50 -2.77
N ARG A 153 -4.77 10.60 -2.21
CA ARG A 153 -5.09 11.97 -2.66
C ARG A 153 -4.58 12.26 -4.06
N ALA A 154 -3.38 11.80 -4.42
CA ALA A 154 -2.84 11.95 -5.76
C ALA A 154 -3.71 11.23 -6.81
N ALA A 155 -4.21 10.04 -6.49
CA ALA A 155 -5.12 9.29 -7.36
C ALA A 155 -6.49 9.98 -7.52
N GLY A 156 -7.02 10.59 -6.47
CA GLY A 156 -8.28 11.36 -6.48
C GLY A 156 -8.16 12.66 -7.28
N ALA A 157 -7.10 13.42 -7.07
CA ALA A 157 -6.81 14.66 -7.80
C ALA A 157 -6.60 14.41 -9.30
N LEU A 158 -5.87 13.36 -9.65
CA LEU A 158 -5.66 12.99 -11.06
C LEU A 158 -6.96 12.55 -11.74
N ARG A 159 -7.80 11.77 -11.06
CA ARG A 159 -9.14 11.42 -11.55
C ARG A 159 -10.02 12.64 -11.78
N GLN A 160 -10.02 13.60 -10.85
CA GLN A 160 -10.78 14.86 -11.01
C GLN A 160 -10.26 15.71 -12.17
N LEU A 161 -8.93 15.82 -12.33
CA LEU A 161 -8.34 16.56 -13.46
C LEU A 161 -8.67 15.90 -14.80
N LEU A 162 -8.57 14.57 -14.90
CA LEU A 162 -8.94 13.84 -16.12
C LEU A 162 -10.44 13.94 -16.40
N SER A 163 -11.30 13.85 -15.40
CA SER A 163 -12.75 14.03 -15.56
C SER A 163 -13.08 15.45 -16.08
N ARG A 164 -12.47 16.49 -15.52
CA ARG A 164 -12.66 17.88 -15.96
C ARG A 164 -12.15 18.10 -17.39
N ALA A 165 -11.00 17.50 -17.75
CA ALA A 165 -10.46 17.61 -19.09
C ALA A 165 -11.38 16.95 -20.15
N VAL A 166 -11.93 15.78 -19.83
CA VAL A 166 -12.89 15.08 -20.69
C VAL A 166 -14.20 15.87 -20.85
N SER A 167 -14.74 16.44 -19.78
CA SER A 167 -15.94 17.29 -19.84
C SER A 167 -15.69 18.53 -20.70
N ALA A 168 -14.60 19.26 -20.47
CA ALA A 168 -14.24 20.44 -21.25
C ALA A 168 -13.99 20.14 -22.74
N GLN A 169 -13.52 18.94 -23.09
CA GLN A 169 -13.39 18.51 -24.47
C GLN A 169 -14.75 18.22 -25.12
N ARG A 170 -15.68 17.67 -24.35
CA ARG A 170 -17.04 17.37 -24.80
C ARG A 170 -17.81 18.66 -25.10
N ASP A 171 -17.72 19.64 -24.20
CA ASP A 171 -18.38 20.93 -24.34
C ASP A 171 -17.86 21.67 -25.59
N ARG A 172 -16.55 21.70 -25.81
CA ARG A 172 -15.95 22.27 -27.03
C ARG A 172 -16.41 21.57 -28.31
N ASN A 173 -16.59 20.27 -28.29
CA ASN A 173 -17.08 19.52 -29.45
C ASN A 173 -18.57 19.77 -29.71
N GLU A 174 -19.38 20.01 -28.65
CA GLU A 174 -20.79 20.38 -28.81
C GLU A 174 -20.96 21.79 -29.33
N GLU A 175 -20.17 22.76 -28.87
CA GLU A 175 -20.13 24.12 -29.40
C GLU A 175 -19.72 24.17 -30.90
N ALA A 176 -18.66 23.44 -31.26
CA ALA A 176 -18.23 23.35 -32.66
C ALA A 176 -19.28 22.72 -33.57
N ARG A 177 -20.09 21.78 -33.05
CA ARG A 177 -21.21 21.19 -33.80
C ARG A 177 -22.41 22.15 -33.94
N ALA A 178 -22.66 22.97 -32.91
CA ALA A 178 -23.72 23.96 -32.94
C ALA A 178 -23.40 25.08 -33.94
N ASP A 179 -22.14 25.54 -33.96
CA ASP A 179 -21.68 26.59 -34.87
C ASP A 179 -21.67 26.13 -36.35
N GLY A 180 -21.25 24.87 -36.60
CA GLY A 180 -21.33 24.25 -37.94
C GLY A 180 -22.78 24.10 -38.46
N ARG A 181 -23.75 23.92 -37.59
CA ARG A 181 -25.19 23.87 -37.94
C ARG A 181 -25.77 25.26 -38.20
N ALA A 182 -25.29 26.29 -37.52
CA ALA A 182 -25.70 27.67 -37.76
C ALA A 182 -25.23 28.17 -39.15
N HIS A 183 -23.98 27.88 -39.49
CA HIS A 183 -23.44 28.26 -40.83
C HIS A 183 -24.07 27.49 -41.99
N GLY A 184 -24.45 26.23 -41.79
CA GLY A 184 -25.15 25.44 -42.81
C GLY A 184 -26.57 25.90 -43.10
N ARG A 185 -27.27 26.55 -42.15
CA ARG A 185 -28.61 27.14 -42.37
C ARG A 185 -28.57 28.44 -43.13
N LEU A 186 -27.55 29.28 -42.92
CA LEU A 186 -27.39 30.55 -43.66
C LEU A 186 -27.07 30.35 -45.15
N ALA A 187 -26.37 29.25 -45.47
CA ALA A 187 -26.04 28.90 -46.86
C ALA A 187 -27.25 28.32 -47.66
N ALA A 188 -28.23 27.76 -46.98
CA ALA A 188 -29.43 27.17 -47.60
C ALA A 188 -30.51 28.21 -47.96
N ASP A 189 -30.54 29.37 -47.27
CA ASP A 189 -31.56 30.42 -47.48
C ASP A 189 -31.19 31.42 -48.57
N SER A 190 -29.93 31.41 -49.06
CA SER A 190 -29.48 32.32 -50.15
C SER A 190 -29.63 31.73 -51.55
N GLY A 191 -30.15 30.52 -51.69
CA GLY A 191 -30.29 29.80 -52.98
C GLY A 191 -31.70 29.80 -53.59
N ALA A 192 -32.71 30.47 -52.98
CA ALA A 192 -34.10 30.36 -53.39
C ALA A 192 -34.65 31.68 -53.96
N ASN A 193 -33.87 32.48 -54.69
CA ASN A 193 -34.43 33.64 -55.39
C ASN A 193 -33.68 33.89 -56.74
N ARG A 194 -34.03 33.09 -57.75
CA ARG A 194 -33.94 33.41 -59.14
C ARG A 194 -34.99 32.63 -59.96
#